data_4e009cf9fc39e186325d4efb8f699820
#
_entry.id   4e009cf9fc39e186325d4efb8f699820
#
_cell.length_a   1.000
_cell.length_b   1.000
_cell.length_c   1.000
_cell.angle_alpha   90.00
_cell.angle_beta   90.00
_cell.angle_gamma   90.00
#
_symmetry.space_group_name_H-M   'P 1'
#
loop_
_entity.id
_entity.type
_entity.pdbx_description
1 polymer ?
#
loop_
_entity_poly.entity_id
_entity_poly.type
_entity_poly.pdbx_seq_one_letter_code
_entity_poly.pdbx_strand_id
1 'polypeptide(L)'
;MAGQIAAGAVLAYLYETQKNSLSNITHLNPYIASKYMLLDSATRRNLELTETLREKQKKGSLLWVLDKTKTAMGARLLRTYLEQPLIEQADIVLRQEAVGDLLAHPMSREELREYLSPIYDLERLLGKISYKTANPRDLIAFRNSLQMLPPIKTVLAEFETPLLQKLREQ
;
A
#
# COMPACT_ATOMS: atom_id res chain seq x y z
N MET A 1 25.38 0.96 6.58
CA MET A 1 26.52 1.80 6.12
C MET A 1 26.46 2.10 4.63
N ALA A 2 26.48 1.12 3.71
CA ALA A 2 26.43 1.39 2.25
C ALA A 2 25.18 2.18 1.81
N GLY A 3 24.00 1.88 2.31
CA GLY A 3 22.77 2.60 2.00
C GLY A 3 22.77 4.07 2.46
N GLN A 4 23.41 4.36 3.60
CA GLN A 4 23.57 5.74 4.09
C GLN A 4 24.51 6.55 3.21
N ILE A 5 25.59 5.94 2.74
CA ILE A 5 26.53 6.57 1.81
C ILE A 5 25.85 6.87 0.48
N ALA A 6 25.11 5.90 -0.06
CA ALA A 6 24.36 6.08 -1.30
C ALA A 6 23.30 7.20 -1.19
N ALA A 7 22.54 7.22 -0.07
CA ALA A 7 21.57 8.28 0.18
C ALA A 7 22.24 9.66 0.31
N GLY A 8 23.38 9.75 1.00
CA GLY A 8 24.18 10.98 1.10
C GLY A 8 24.66 11.47 -0.25
N ALA A 9 25.15 10.58 -1.11
CA ALA A 9 25.58 10.94 -2.47
C ALA A 9 24.42 11.47 -3.33
N VAL A 10 23.23 10.84 -3.25
CA VAL A 10 22.03 11.31 -3.95
C VAL A 10 21.60 12.69 -3.45
N LEU A 11 21.60 12.91 -2.13
CA LEU A 11 21.27 14.23 -1.58
C LEU A 11 22.26 15.30 -2.01
N ALA A 12 23.57 15.02 -1.97
CA ALA A 12 24.59 15.96 -2.45
C ALA A 12 24.37 16.32 -3.92
N TYR A 13 24.13 15.33 -4.78
CA TYR A 13 23.82 15.56 -6.19
C TYR A 13 22.56 16.43 -6.39
N LEU A 14 21.49 16.17 -5.61
CA LEU A 14 20.27 16.97 -5.67
C LEU A 14 20.50 18.43 -5.23
N TYR A 15 21.30 18.66 -4.18
CA TYR A 15 21.65 20.02 -3.76
C TYR A 15 22.41 20.79 -4.83
N GLU A 16 23.33 20.14 -5.52
CA GLU A 16 24.12 20.77 -6.59
C GLU A 16 23.28 21.09 -7.84
N THR A 17 22.35 20.18 -8.20
CA THR A 17 21.60 20.27 -9.47
C THR A 17 20.31 21.04 -9.36
N GLN A 18 19.55 20.89 -8.28
CA GLN A 18 18.22 21.49 -8.14
C GLN A 18 18.25 22.94 -7.66
N LYS A 19 19.32 23.38 -7.00
CA LYS A 19 19.50 24.73 -6.44
C LYS A 19 18.34 25.23 -5.57
N ASN A 20 17.48 24.31 -5.10
CA ASN A 20 16.33 24.56 -4.24
C ASN A 20 16.51 23.85 -2.90
N SER A 21 15.79 24.34 -1.86
CA SER A 21 15.77 23.63 -0.59
C SER A 21 15.09 22.27 -0.76
N LEU A 22 15.76 21.19 -0.34
CA LEU A 22 15.22 19.82 -0.34
C LEU A 22 14.35 19.56 0.91
N SER A 23 13.65 20.58 1.40
CA SER A 23 12.83 20.51 2.62
C SER A 23 11.68 19.48 2.55
N ASN A 24 11.33 19.04 1.36
CA ASN A 24 10.35 17.98 1.12
C ASN A 24 10.91 16.56 1.37
N ILE A 25 12.24 16.38 1.45
CA ILE A 25 12.89 15.11 1.75
C ILE A 25 13.14 15.05 3.25
N THR A 26 12.18 14.52 4.01
CA THR A 26 12.21 14.52 5.48
C THR A 26 12.56 13.16 6.08
N HIS A 27 12.40 12.07 5.34
CA HIS A 27 12.58 10.71 5.86
C HIS A 27 13.38 9.83 4.90
N LEU A 28 14.21 8.97 5.50
CA LEU A 28 14.90 7.89 4.83
C LEU A 28 14.30 6.56 5.29
N ASN A 29 13.60 5.86 4.40
CA ASN A 29 13.05 4.55 4.68
C ASN A 29 13.99 3.46 4.16
N PRO A 30 14.68 2.69 5.03
CA PRO A 30 15.55 1.63 4.56
C PRO A 30 14.71 0.47 3.98
N TYR A 31 15.03 0.08 2.75
CA TYR A 31 14.49 -1.13 2.16
C TYR A 31 15.37 -2.33 2.54
N ILE A 32 14.79 -3.28 3.28
CA ILE A 32 15.47 -4.50 3.72
C ILE A 32 15.02 -5.65 2.83
N ALA A 33 15.83 -5.98 1.82
CA ALA A 33 15.52 -7.05 0.87
C ALA A 33 15.36 -8.43 1.53
N SER A 34 16.04 -8.69 2.64
CA SER A 34 15.99 -9.97 3.36
C SER A 34 14.65 -10.27 4.06
N LYS A 35 13.74 -9.30 4.15
CA LYS A 35 12.37 -9.53 4.67
C LYS A 35 11.46 -10.27 3.69
N TYR A 36 11.81 -10.30 2.43
CA TYR A 36 10.94 -10.80 1.38
C TYR A 36 11.57 -11.97 0.66
N MET A 37 10.74 -12.91 0.24
CA MET A 37 11.15 -14.01 -0.64
C MET A 37 11.62 -13.44 -1.98
N LEU A 38 12.83 -13.80 -2.36
CA LEU A 38 13.40 -13.37 -3.63
C LEU A 38 12.74 -14.16 -4.77
N LEU A 39 11.86 -13.49 -5.50
CA LEU A 39 11.24 -14.02 -6.72
C LEU A 39 11.85 -13.30 -7.91
N ASP A 40 12.57 -14.02 -8.76
CA ASP A 40 13.07 -13.46 -10.02
C ASP A 40 11.95 -13.22 -11.04
N SER A 41 12.27 -12.53 -12.13
CA SER A 41 11.29 -12.18 -13.16
C SER A 41 10.71 -13.42 -13.88
N ALA A 42 11.52 -14.47 -14.05
CA ALA A 42 11.11 -15.72 -14.69
C ALA A 42 10.11 -16.46 -13.78
N THR A 43 10.41 -16.58 -12.49
CA THR A 43 9.53 -17.19 -11.48
C THR A 43 8.19 -16.48 -11.40
N ARG A 44 8.17 -15.12 -11.27
CA ARG A 44 6.93 -14.34 -11.23
C ARG A 44 6.07 -14.56 -12.46
N ARG A 45 6.71 -14.61 -13.64
CA ARG A 45 6.03 -14.83 -14.91
C ARG A 45 5.49 -16.24 -15.03
N ASN A 46 6.29 -17.26 -14.68
CA ASN A 46 5.89 -18.66 -14.79
C ASN A 46 4.79 -19.05 -13.81
N LEU A 47 4.73 -18.40 -12.64
CA LEU A 47 3.65 -18.56 -11.67
C LEU A 47 2.41 -17.73 -12.00
N GLU A 48 2.45 -16.94 -13.08
CA GLU A 48 1.34 -16.05 -13.48
C GLU A 48 0.79 -15.19 -12.32
N LEU A 49 1.69 -14.63 -11.50
CA LEU A 49 1.29 -13.92 -10.29
C LEU A 49 0.46 -12.67 -10.59
N THR A 50 0.86 -11.88 -11.57
CA THR A 50 0.24 -10.58 -11.88
C THR A 50 -0.33 -10.48 -13.29
N GLU A 51 0.13 -11.33 -14.21
CA GLU A 51 -0.31 -11.40 -15.60
C GLU A 51 -0.15 -12.82 -16.15
N THR A 52 -0.94 -13.17 -17.17
CA THR A 52 -0.87 -14.48 -17.84
C THR A 52 0.32 -14.56 -18.78
N LEU A 53 0.84 -15.79 -18.97
CA LEU A 53 1.99 -16.08 -19.85
C LEU A 53 1.73 -15.72 -21.31
N ARG A 54 0.56 -16.07 -21.82
CA ARG A 54 0.22 -15.97 -23.25
C ARG A 54 -0.22 -14.55 -23.63
N GLU A 55 -1.18 -14.02 -22.90
CA GLU A 55 -1.87 -12.77 -23.30
C GLU A 55 -1.32 -11.54 -22.57
N LYS A 56 -0.44 -11.72 -21.58
CA LYS A 56 0.09 -10.65 -20.71
C LYS A 56 -1.02 -9.77 -20.13
N GLN A 57 -2.13 -10.40 -19.75
CA GLN A 57 -3.30 -9.73 -19.18
C GLN A 57 -3.43 -10.06 -17.70
N LYS A 58 -4.00 -9.12 -16.91
CA LYS A 58 -4.32 -9.36 -15.51
C LYS A 58 -5.36 -10.48 -15.35
N LYS A 59 -6.36 -10.54 -16.24
CA LYS A 59 -7.43 -11.57 -16.21
C LYS A 59 -6.83 -12.96 -16.37
N GLY A 60 -7.13 -13.84 -15.43
CA GLY A 60 -6.60 -15.22 -15.38
C GLY A 60 -5.35 -15.38 -14.51
N SER A 61 -4.71 -14.29 -14.05
CA SER A 61 -3.58 -14.37 -13.12
C SER A 61 -4.03 -14.58 -11.67
N LEU A 62 -3.11 -14.93 -10.77
CA LEU A 62 -3.37 -15.03 -9.33
C LEU A 62 -3.89 -13.70 -8.76
N LEU A 63 -3.28 -12.57 -9.15
CA LEU A 63 -3.74 -11.25 -8.76
C LEU A 63 -5.20 -11.00 -9.16
N TRP A 64 -5.63 -11.44 -10.33
CA TRP A 64 -7.01 -11.26 -10.77
C TRP A 64 -8.01 -12.01 -9.90
N VAL A 65 -7.66 -13.22 -9.46
CA VAL A 65 -8.52 -14.03 -8.58
C VAL A 65 -8.66 -13.38 -7.19
N LEU A 66 -7.54 -12.90 -6.64
CA LEU A 66 -7.46 -12.38 -5.28
C LEU A 66 -7.92 -10.93 -5.16
N ASP A 67 -7.83 -10.13 -6.24
CA ASP A 67 -8.12 -8.69 -6.19
C ASP A 67 -9.62 -8.42 -6.03
N LYS A 68 -10.03 -8.29 -4.79
CA LYS A 68 -11.36 -7.83 -4.35
C LYS A 68 -11.25 -6.49 -3.60
N THR A 69 -10.15 -5.78 -3.81
CA THR A 69 -9.88 -4.51 -3.14
C THR A 69 -10.89 -3.44 -3.54
N LYS A 70 -11.13 -2.48 -2.66
CA LYS A 70 -12.08 -1.37 -2.87
C LYS A 70 -11.38 -0.07 -3.28
N THR A 71 -10.07 0.01 -3.07
CA THR A 71 -9.27 1.22 -3.34
C THR A 71 -8.11 0.92 -4.28
N ALA A 72 -7.70 1.91 -5.06
CA ALA A 72 -6.52 1.80 -5.92
C ALA A 72 -5.21 1.53 -5.12
N MET A 73 -5.11 2.14 -3.93
CA MET A 73 -3.98 1.93 -3.01
C MET A 73 -3.95 0.47 -2.51
N GLY A 74 -5.11 -0.08 -2.13
CA GLY A 74 -5.24 -1.49 -1.74
C GLY A 74 -4.86 -2.45 -2.86
N ALA A 75 -5.27 -2.17 -4.09
CA ALA A 75 -4.88 -2.99 -5.25
C ALA A 75 -3.36 -2.98 -5.49
N ARG A 76 -2.70 -1.83 -5.35
CA ARG A 76 -1.24 -1.73 -5.42
C ARG A 76 -0.56 -2.51 -4.29
N LEU A 77 -1.06 -2.39 -3.07
CA LEU A 77 -0.53 -3.13 -1.92
C LEU A 77 -0.68 -4.65 -2.10
N LEU A 78 -1.84 -5.12 -2.56
CA LEU A 78 -2.06 -6.54 -2.84
C LEU A 78 -1.09 -7.06 -3.89
N ARG A 79 -0.86 -6.28 -4.97
CA ARG A 79 0.13 -6.62 -5.98
C ARG A 79 1.53 -6.75 -5.38
N THR A 80 1.93 -5.79 -4.54
CA THR A 80 3.21 -5.83 -3.83
C THR A 80 3.34 -7.07 -2.96
N TYR A 81 2.27 -7.48 -2.26
CA TYR A 81 2.27 -8.70 -1.44
C TYR A 81 2.51 -9.96 -2.25
N LEU A 82 2.00 -10.04 -3.47
CA LEU A 82 2.24 -11.17 -4.37
C LEU A 82 3.65 -11.15 -4.98
N GLU A 83 4.16 -9.98 -5.31
CA GLU A 83 5.50 -9.83 -5.89
C GLU A 83 6.63 -9.96 -4.85
N GLN A 84 6.33 -9.67 -3.58
CA GLN A 84 7.26 -9.67 -2.45
C GLN A 84 6.65 -10.39 -1.23
N PRO A 85 6.50 -11.73 -1.27
CA PRO A 85 5.98 -12.50 -0.14
C PRO A 85 6.90 -12.37 1.07
N LEU A 86 6.31 -12.35 2.27
CA LEU A 86 7.06 -12.35 3.52
C LEU A 86 7.75 -13.69 3.75
N ILE A 87 8.89 -13.68 4.44
CA ILE A 87 9.63 -14.86 4.87
C ILE A 87 9.43 -15.11 6.35
N GLU A 88 9.41 -14.05 7.17
CA GLU A 88 9.26 -14.16 8.61
C GLU A 88 7.90 -14.73 9.00
N GLN A 89 7.91 -15.87 9.70
CA GLN A 89 6.70 -16.56 10.12
C GLN A 89 5.81 -15.68 11.00
N ALA A 90 6.39 -14.91 11.91
CA ALA A 90 5.65 -14.01 12.80
C ALA A 90 4.85 -12.96 12.03
N ASP A 91 5.44 -12.36 10.99
CA ASP A 91 4.77 -11.36 10.14
C ASP A 91 3.67 -12.01 9.28
N ILE A 92 3.85 -13.27 8.87
CA ILE A 92 2.83 -14.04 8.13
C ILE A 92 1.64 -14.35 9.04
N VAL A 93 1.90 -14.89 10.23
CA VAL A 93 0.87 -15.24 11.22
C VAL A 93 0.06 -14.00 11.60
N LEU A 94 0.72 -12.87 11.85
CA LEU A 94 0.07 -11.60 12.18
C LEU A 94 -0.96 -11.18 11.10
N ARG A 95 -0.64 -11.37 9.82
CA ARG A 95 -1.59 -11.10 8.71
C ARG A 95 -2.71 -12.13 8.65
N GLN A 96 -2.40 -13.41 8.88
CA GLN A 96 -3.40 -14.47 8.88
C GLN A 96 -4.42 -14.29 10.02
N GLU A 97 -3.98 -13.93 11.21
CA GLU A 97 -4.85 -13.62 12.35
C GLU A 97 -5.80 -12.46 12.02
N ALA A 98 -5.30 -11.37 11.43
CA ALA A 98 -6.14 -10.25 11.01
C ALA A 98 -7.18 -10.65 9.94
N VAL A 99 -6.81 -11.51 9.00
CA VAL A 99 -7.76 -12.05 8.01
C VAL A 99 -8.79 -12.94 8.69
N GLY A 100 -8.37 -13.79 9.64
CA GLY A 100 -9.26 -14.64 10.43
C GLY A 100 -10.28 -13.83 11.21
N ASP A 101 -9.86 -12.76 11.86
CA ASP A 101 -10.69 -11.83 12.61
C ASP A 101 -11.73 -11.14 11.70
N LEU A 102 -11.31 -10.63 10.55
CA LEU A 102 -12.22 -10.07 9.53
C LEU A 102 -13.21 -11.11 8.96
N LEU A 103 -12.84 -12.38 8.88
CA LEU A 103 -13.73 -13.45 8.44
C LEU A 103 -14.77 -13.80 9.53
N ALA A 104 -14.38 -13.75 10.79
CA ALA A 104 -15.27 -14.00 11.92
C ALA A 104 -16.33 -12.89 12.10
N HIS A 105 -16.08 -11.67 11.61
CA HIS A 105 -16.95 -10.52 11.72
C HIS A 105 -17.46 -10.04 10.33
N PRO A 106 -18.36 -10.78 9.67
CA PRO A 106 -18.76 -10.47 8.29
C PRO A 106 -19.50 -9.13 8.16
N MET A 107 -20.26 -8.69 9.16
CA MET A 107 -20.98 -7.41 9.11
C MET A 107 -20.01 -6.24 9.16
N SER A 108 -19.11 -6.21 10.12
CA SER A 108 -18.09 -5.16 10.28
C SER A 108 -17.13 -5.14 9.07
N ARG A 109 -16.80 -6.29 8.51
CA ARG A 109 -16.03 -6.41 7.27
C ARG A 109 -16.75 -5.77 6.08
N GLU A 110 -18.04 -6.00 5.87
CA GLU A 110 -18.80 -5.37 4.78
C GLU A 110 -18.95 -3.87 5.02
N GLU A 111 -19.18 -3.43 6.24
CA GLU A 111 -19.20 -2.00 6.60
C GLU A 111 -17.88 -1.31 6.29
N LEU A 112 -16.74 -1.92 6.64
CA LEU A 112 -15.42 -1.42 6.22
C LEU A 112 -15.30 -1.31 4.71
N ARG A 113 -15.83 -2.27 3.96
CA ARG A 113 -15.81 -2.25 2.49
C ARG A 113 -16.65 -1.12 1.91
N GLU A 114 -17.77 -0.80 2.55
CA GLU A 114 -18.62 0.34 2.16
C GLU A 114 -17.88 1.67 2.39
N TYR A 115 -17.25 1.87 3.55
CA TYR A 115 -16.46 3.07 3.84
C TYR A 115 -15.20 3.19 2.98
N LEU A 116 -14.60 2.09 2.57
CA LEU A 116 -13.44 2.10 1.67
C LEU A 116 -13.81 2.44 0.23
N SER A 117 -15.03 2.10 -0.21
CA SER A 117 -15.45 2.23 -1.61
C SER A 117 -15.41 3.67 -2.17
N PRO A 118 -15.82 4.72 -1.43
CA PRO A 118 -15.78 6.10 -1.90
C PRO A 118 -14.40 6.76 -1.78
N ILE A 119 -13.38 6.07 -1.24
CA ILE A 119 -12.05 6.62 -1.06
C ILE A 119 -11.32 6.66 -2.41
N TYR A 120 -10.94 7.86 -2.81
CA TYR A 120 -10.11 8.09 -3.98
C TYR A 120 -8.65 7.72 -3.75
N ASP A 121 -7.84 7.74 -4.80
CA ASP A 121 -6.40 7.50 -4.72
C ASP A 121 -5.70 8.66 -4.00
N LEU A 122 -5.58 8.56 -2.67
CA LEU A 122 -4.99 9.60 -1.81
C LEU A 122 -3.53 9.87 -2.16
N GLU A 123 -2.75 8.86 -2.53
CA GLU A 123 -1.34 9.03 -2.92
C GLU A 123 -1.23 9.92 -4.17
N ARG A 124 -2.09 9.66 -5.17
CA ARG A 124 -2.13 10.46 -6.40
C ARG A 124 -2.61 11.88 -6.15
N LEU A 125 -3.62 12.05 -5.29
CA LEU A 125 -4.14 13.37 -4.93
C LEU A 125 -3.09 14.17 -4.15
N LEU A 126 -2.39 13.57 -3.20
CA LEU A 126 -1.28 14.18 -2.48
C LEU A 126 -0.16 14.61 -3.43
N GLY A 127 0.19 13.76 -4.40
CA GLY A 127 1.17 14.11 -5.43
C GLY A 127 0.77 15.37 -6.19
N LYS A 128 -0.50 15.47 -6.66
CA LYS A 128 -0.99 16.67 -7.35
C LYS A 128 -0.95 17.91 -6.47
N ILE A 129 -1.30 17.80 -5.18
CA ILE A 129 -1.26 18.90 -4.22
C ILE A 129 0.18 19.37 -4.02
N SER A 130 1.13 18.44 -3.82
CA SER A 130 2.55 18.74 -3.61
C SER A 130 3.18 19.43 -4.82
N TYR A 131 2.80 19.01 -6.03
CA TYR A 131 3.26 19.62 -7.28
C TYR A 131 2.44 20.88 -7.69
N LYS A 132 1.47 21.30 -6.86
CA LYS A 132 0.61 22.46 -7.13
C LYS A 132 -0.19 22.37 -8.45
N THR A 133 -0.51 21.14 -8.88
CA THR A 133 -1.29 20.84 -10.09
C THR A 133 -2.71 20.39 -9.76
N ALA A 134 -3.08 20.34 -8.48
CA ALA A 134 -4.42 19.98 -8.03
C ALA A 134 -5.45 21.05 -8.42
N ASN A 135 -6.59 20.60 -8.93
CA ASN A 135 -7.74 21.46 -9.17
C ASN A 135 -8.73 21.40 -7.98
N PRO A 136 -9.75 22.30 -7.92
CA PRO A 136 -10.72 22.30 -6.81
C PRO A 136 -11.47 20.96 -6.64
N ARG A 137 -11.72 20.21 -7.70
CA ARG A 137 -12.38 18.88 -7.63
C ARG A 137 -11.47 17.85 -6.98
N ASP A 138 -10.16 17.91 -7.25
CA ASP A 138 -9.18 17.06 -6.59
C ASP A 138 -9.15 17.30 -5.07
N LEU A 139 -9.28 18.57 -4.63
CA LEU A 139 -9.34 18.92 -3.20
C LEU A 139 -10.63 18.44 -2.54
N ILE A 140 -11.77 18.53 -3.23
CA ILE A 140 -13.04 17.98 -2.75
C ILE A 140 -12.95 16.45 -2.63
N ALA A 141 -12.40 15.78 -3.62
CA ALA A 141 -12.19 14.33 -3.58
C ALA A 141 -11.27 13.92 -2.44
N PHE A 142 -10.19 14.67 -2.20
CA PHE A 142 -9.28 14.47 -1.08
C PHE A 142 -9.99 14.62 0.27
N ARG A 143 -10.72 15.74 0.46
CA ARG A 143 -11.52 15.98 1.67
C ARG A 143 -12.52 14.84 1.92
N ASN A 144 -13.29 14.45 0.90
CA ASN A 144 -14.31 13.41 1.04
C ASN A 144 -13.69 12.05 1.41
N SER A 145 -12.51 11.74 0.86
CA SER A 145 -11.77 10.53 1.22
C SER A 145 -11.30 10.56 2.68
N LEU A 146 -10.81 11.71 3.17
CA LEU A 146 -10.39 11.85 4.57
C LEU A 146 -11.58 11.75 5.55
N GLN A 147 -12.77 12.19 5.15
CA GLN A 147 -13.98 12.07 5.96
C GLN A 147 -14.42 10.61 6.20
N MET A 148 -13.91 9.66 5.41
CA MET A 148 -14.17 8.23 5.62
C MET A 148 -13.25 7.60 6.68
N LEU A 149 -12.18 8.25 7.10
CA LEU A 149 -11.24 7.70 8.08
C LEU A 149 -11.84 7.54 9.48
N PRO A 150 -12.59 8.53 10.05
CA PRO A 150 -13.21 8.36 11.37
C PRO A 150 -14.14 7.14 11.45
N PRO A 151 -15.12 6.94 10.55
CA PRO A 151 -15.97 5.75 10.61
C PRO A 151 -15.19 4.45 10.44
N ILE A 152 -14.16 4.39 9.58
CA ILE A 152 -13.28 3.24 9.46
C ILE A 152 -12.59 2.93 10.79
N LYS A 153 -12.06 3.95 11.49
CA LYS A 153 -11.44 3.77 12.80
C LYS A 153 -12.43 3.27 13.86
N THR A 154 -13.69 3.69 13.77
CA THR A 154 -14.76 3.22 14.67
C THR A 154 -15.02 1.73 14.47
N VAL A 155 -15.19 1.28 13.23
CA VAL A 155 -15.39 -0.14 12.93
C VAL A 155 -14.15 -0.97 13.28
N LEU A 156 -12.94 -0.45 13.05
CA LEU A 156 -11.71 -1.14 13.44
C LEU A 156 -11.58 -1.35 14.95
N ALA A 157 -12.31 -0.61 15.78
CA ALA A 157 -12.32 -0.80 17.23
C ALA A 157 -13.00 -2.12 17.67
N GLU A 158 -13.78 -2.74 16.80
CA GLU A 158 -14.46 -4.01 17.06
C GLU A 158 -13.53 -5.23 16.93
N PHE A 159 -12.35 -5.05 16.33
CA PHE A 159 -11.38 -6.11 16.11
C PHE A 159 -10.30 -6.11 17.18
N GLU A 160 -9.86 -7.30 17.58
CA GLU A 160 -8.89 -7.47 18.68
C GLU A 160 -7.46 -7.79 18.20
N THR A 161 -7.29 -8.17 16.94
CA THR A 161 -5.98 -8.57 16.44
C THR A 161 -4.98 -7.41 16.41
N PRO A 162 -3.70 -7.65 16.79
CA PRO A 162 -2.69 -6.60 16.91
C PRO A 162 -2.49 -5.77 15.64
N LEU A 163 -2.61 -6.41 14.47
CA LEU A 163 -2.44 -5.70 13.19
C LEU A 163 -3.59 -4.69 12.95
N LEU A 164 -4.84 -5.08 13.20
CA LEU A 164 -6.00 -4.20 13.01
C LEU A 164 -6.02 -3.08 14.04
N GLN A 165 -5.64 -3.36 15.29
CA GLN A 165 -5.48 -2.33 16.33
C GLN A 165 -4.39 -1.31 15.96
N LYS A 166 -3.25 -1.77 15.48
CA LYS A 166 -2.17 -0.88 15.00
C LYS A 166 -2.64 0.01 13.84
N LEU A 167 -3.43 -0.52 12.90
CA LEU A 167 -3.99 0.27 11.80
C LEU A 167 -4.99 1.32 12.28
N ARG A 168 -5.75 1.03 13.34
CA ARG A 168 -6.67 1.98 13.96
C ARG A 168 -5.95 3.17 14.62
N GLU A 169 -4.78 2.93 15.22
CA GLU A 169 -4.00 3.96 15.92
C GLU A 169 -3.27 4.93 14.97
N GLN A 170 -3.02 4.53 13.74
CA GLN A 170 -2.41 5.36 12.69
C GLN A 170 -3.41 6.39 12.13
#